data_5820c1b2f3d5d6c504e4c7690182d80a
#
_entry.id   5820c1b2f3d5d6c504e4c7690182d80a
#
_cell.length_a   1.000
_cell.length_b   1.000
_cell.length_c   1.000
_cell.angle_alpha   90.00
_cell.angle_beta   90.00
_cell.angle_gamma   90.00
#
_symmetry.space_group_name_H-M   'P 1'
#
loop_
_entity.id
_entity.type
_entity.pdbx_description
1 polymer ?
#
loop_
_entity_poly.entity_id
_entity_poly.type
_entity_poly.pdbx_seq_one_letter_code
_entity_poly.pdbx_strand_id
1 'polypeptide(L)'
;MAGVLATVLICDDEPSLRELIRISLDGPYRFAEADDGEQSLEIARRLRPDVVILDMMMPRLSGLEVLAELRQDETLSNTAVIVLTAQPGTREEALRQGADLVMVKPFEPEQITAAVEEVLAERR
;
A
#
# COMPACT_ATOMS: atom_id res chain seq x y z
N MET A 1 -7.62 14.82 15.64
CA MET A 1 -7.35 16.24 15.31
C MET A 1 -7.84 16.55 13.93
N ALA A 2 -8.75 17.47 13.85
CA ALA A 2 -9.28 17.87 12.57
C ALA A 2 -8.16 18.51 11.74
N GLY A 3 -8.13 18.26 10.47
CA GLY A 3 -7.17 18.86 9.57
C GLY A 3 -5.94 18.02 9.27
N VAL A 4 -5.76 16.90 9.98
CA VAL A 4 -4.66 16.01 9.67
C VAL A 4 -5.16 14.92 8.73
N LEU A 5 -4.63 14.91 7.51
CA LEU A 5 -5.04 13.95 6.49
C LEU A 5 -4.11 12.75 6.50
N ALA A 6 -4.68 11.56 6.39
CA ALA A 6 -3.86 10.36 6.21
C ALA A 6 -3.23 10.37 4.81
N THR A 7 -1.99 9.95 4.73
CA THR A 7 -1.26 9.87 3.46
C THR A 7 -1.25 8.43 2.99
N VAL A 8 -1.66 8.23 1.74
CA VAL A 8 -1.70 6.92 1.10
C VAL A 8 -0.73 6.92 -0.06
N LEU A 9 0.22 6.00 -0.04
CA LEU A 9 1.17 5.81 -1.13
C LEU A 9 0.69 4.63 -1.97
N ILE A 10 0.49 4.85 -3.26
CA ILE A 10 0.00 3.83 -4.17
C ILE A 10 1.16 3.39 -5.05
N CYS A 11 1.57 2.12 -4.93
CA CYS A 11 2.72 1.56 -5.64
C CYS A 11 2.25 0.52 -6.63
N ASP A 12 2.23 0.88 -7.91
CA ASP A 12 1.79 0.00 -8.98
C ASP A 12 2.35 0.56 -10.28
N ASP A 13 2.79 -0.33 -11.18
CA ASP A 13 3.37 0.13 -12.44
C ASP A 13 2.32 0.47 -13.50
N GLU A 14 1.03 0.23 -13.23
CA GLU A 14 -0.05 0.58 -14.15
C GLU A 14 -0.70 1.90 -13.74
N PRO A 15 -0.55 2.95 -14.55
CA PRO A 15 -1.17 4.24 -14.20
C PRO A 15 -2.68 4.17 -14.04
N SER A 16 -3.34 3.35 -14.86
CA SER A 16 -4.80 3.26 -14.79
C SER A 16 -5.26 2.66 -13.47
N LEU A 17 -4.51 1.70 -12.93
CA LEU A 17 -4.86 1.10 -11.66
C LEU A 17 -4.60 2.07 -10.51
N ARG A 18 -3.50 2.83 -10.58
CA ARG A 18 -3.26 3.85 -9.57
C ARG A 18 -4.40 4.88 -9.55
N GLU A 19 -4.86 5.28 -10.74
CA GLU A 19 -5.95 6.24 -10.82
C GLU A 19 -7.23 5.65 -10.26
N LEU A 20 -7.54 4.39 -10.58
CA LEU A 20 -8.72 3.74 -10.05
C LEU A 20 -8.70 3.72 -8.52
N ILE A 21 -7.56 3.37 -7.93
CA ILE A 21 -7.43 3.33 -6.48
C ILE A 21 -7.63 4.73 -5.90
N ARG A 22 -7.00 5.74 -6.49
CA ARG A 22 -7.12 7.09 -5.98
C ARG A 22 -8.56 7.59 -6.03
N ILE A 23 -9.26 7.30 -7.14
CA ILE A 23 -10.65 7.71 -7.28
C ILE A 23 -11.55 6.95 -6.31
N SER A 24 -11.24 5.68 -6.08
CA SER A 24 -12.05 4.85 -5.18
C SER A 24 -11.97 5.31 -3.73
N LEU A 25 -10.85 5.90 -3.34
CA LEU A 25 -10.64 6.35 -1.97
C LEU A 25 -11.23 7.74 -1.81
N ASP A 26 -12.54 7.77 -1.58
CA ASP A 26 -13.28 9.00 -1.38
C ASP A 26 -13.13 9.41 0.07
N GLY A 27 -12.52 10.56 0.30
CA GLY A 27 -12.33 11.03 1.67
C GLY A 27 -11.11 11.93 1.76
N PRO A 28 -10.79 12.36 2.98
CA PRO A 28 -9.72 13.33 3.18
C PRO A 28 -8.36 12.63 3.23
N TYR A 29 -7.88 12.17 2.09
CA TYR A 29 -6.57 11.53 2.00
C TYR A 29 -5.62 12.37 1.16
N ARG A 30 -4.35 12.30 1.51
CA ARG A 30 -3.28 12.77 0.63
C ARG A 30 -2.72 11.57 -0.10
N PHE A 31 -2.40 11.75 -1.38
CA PHE A 31 -1.93 10.64 -2.20
C PHE A 31 -0.53 10.91 -2.72
N ALA A 32 0.27 9.85 -2.79
CA ALA A 32 1.52 9.82 -3.55
C ALA A 32 1.50 8.55 -4.36
N GLU A 33 2.25 8.53 -5.45
CA GLU A 33 2.26 7.39 -6.36
C GLU A 33 3.68 7.01 -6.71
N ALA A 34 3.91 5.71 -6.88
CA ALA A 34 5.19 5.18 -7.32
C ALA A 34 4.92 4.13 -8.39
N ASP A 35 5.79 4.02 -9.38
CA ASP A 35 5.60 3.10 -10.49
C ASP A 35 6.60 1.95 -10.52
N ASP A 36 7.54 1.90 -9.59
CA ASP A 36 8.43 0.75 -9.44
C ASP A 36 8.84 0.61 -7.98
N GLY A 37 9.53 -0.50 -7.68
CA GLY A 37 9.86 -0.82 -6.29
C GLY A 37 10.86 0.13 -5.67
N GLU A 38 11.86 0.57 -6.45
CA GLU A 38 12.85 1.50 -5.90
C GLU A 38 12.22 2.85 -5.57
N GLN A 39 11.37 3.34 -6.46
CA GLN A 39 10.67 4.59 -6.24
C GLN A 39 9.73 4.47 -5.04
N SER A 40 9.09 3.30 -4.88
CA SER A 40 8.22 3.06 -3.74
C SER A 40 8.96 3.23 -2.42
N LEU A 41 10.15 2.65 -2.32
CA LEU A 41 10.94 2.79 -1.09
C LEU A 41 11.40 4.21 -0.86
N GLU A 42 11.86 4.88 -1.91
CA GLU A 42 12.33 6.24 -1.79
C GLU A 42 11.23 7.16 -1.27
N ILE A 43 10.04 7.06 -1.88
CA ILE A 43 8.92 7.92 -1.50
C ILE A 43 8.44 7.56 -0.09
N ALA A 44 8.36 6.27 0.22
CA ALA A 44 7.93 5.85 1.55
C ALA A 44 8.84 6.40 2.64
N ARG A 45 10.15 6.34 2.42
CA ARG A 45 11.11 6.84 3.41
C ARG A 45 11.03 8.35 3.58
N ARG A 46 10.73 9.06 2.49
CA ARG A 46 10.63 10.51 2.55
C ARG A 46 9.33 10.98 3.17
N LEU A 47 8.22 10.37 2.78
CA LEU A 47 6.89 10.83 3.20
C LEU A 47 6.38 10.17 4.47
N ARG A 48 6.85 8.97 4.79
CA ARG A 48 6.35 8.18 5.92
C ARG A 48 4.83 8.10 5.88
N PRO A 49 4.27 7.48 4.83
CA PRO A 49 2.82 7.45 4.66
C PRO A 49 2.15 6.62 5.76
N ASP A 50 0.88 6.87 5.95
CA ASP A 50 0.09 6.09 6.90
C ASP A 50 -0.24 4.72 6.33
N VAL A 51 -0.46 4.65 5.02
CA VAL A 51 -0.81 3.41 4.32
C VAL A 51 -0.01 3.32 3.04
N VAL A 52 0.53 2.14 2.75
CA VAL A 52 1.14 1.81 1.46
C VAL A 52 0.28 0.74 0.81
N ILE A 53 -0.21 1.01 -0.39
CA ILE A 53 -0.89 0.01 -1.21
C ILE A 53 0.13 -0.45 -2.23
N LEU A 54 0.48 -1.74 -2.19
CA LEU A 54 1.69 -2.25 -2.80
C LEU A 54 1.39 -3.42 -3.72
N ASP A 55 1.59 -3.22 -5.01
CA ASP A 55 1.44 -4.29 -5.99
C ASP A 55 2.63 -5.26 -5.87
N MET A 56 2.34 -6.55 -5.98
CA MET A 56 3.38 -7.58 -5.91
C MET A 56 4.27 -7.60 -7.15
N MET A 57 3.74 -7.19 -8.28
CA MET A 57 4.45 -7.30 -9.57
C MET A 57 4.85 -5.92 -10.06
N MET A 58 6.06 -5.50 -9.73
CA MET A 58 6.61 -4.23 -10.20
C MET A 58 8.02 -4.44 -10.70
N PRO A 59 8.47 -3.58 -11.65
CA PRO A 59 9.87 -3.65 -12.08
C PRO A 59 10.83 -3.21 -10.97
N ARG A 60 12.06 -3.60 -11.10
CA ARG A 60 13.22 -3.27 -10.26
C ARG A 60 13.21 -4.01 -8.94
N LEU A 61 12.20 -3.80 -8.10
CA LEU A 61 12.04 -4.57 -6.88
C LEU A 61 10.61 -5.08 -6.84
N SER A 62 10.45 -6.35 -6.50
CA SER A 62 9.11 -6.92 -6.36
C SER A 62 8.41 -6.36 -5.13
N GLY A 63 7.10 -6.55 -5.05
CA GLY A 63 6.35 -6.12 -3.88
C GLY A 63 6.84 -6.76 -2.60
N LEU A 64 7.20 -8.05 -2.64
CA LEU A 64 7.72 -8.70 -1.43
C LEU A 64 9.04 -8.10 -0.99
N GLU A 65 9.91 -7.75 -1.94
CA GLU A 65 11.17 -7.10 -1.60
C GLU A 65 10.95 -5.73 -0.97
N VAL A 66 10.02 -4.96 -1.53
CA VAL A 66 9.67 -3.66 -0.97
C VAL A 66 9.12 -3.82 0.44
N LEU A 67 8.22 -4.79 0.63
CA LEU A 67 7.63 -5.05 1.94
C LEU A 67 8.69 -5.39 2.98
N ALA A 68 9.66 -6.24 2.61
CA ALA A 68 10.73 -6.60 3.53
C ALA A 68 11.53 -5.37 3.95
N GLU A 69 11.85 -4.50 2.99
CA GLU A 69 12.60 -3.29 3.30
C GLU A 69 11.81 -2.34 4.19
N LEU A 70 10.49 -2.21 3.93
CA LEU A 70 9.66 -1.36 4.76
C LEU A 70 9.63 -1.85 6.21
N ARG A 71 9.57 -3.16 6.40
CA ARG A 71 9.48 -3.72 7.75
C ARG A 71 10.81 -3.70 8.50
N GLN A 72 11.92 -3.60 7.79
CA GLN A 72 13.23 -3.46 8.43
C GLN A 72 13.54 -2.01 8.81
N ASP A 73 12.81 -1.06 8.27
CA ASP A 73 13.03 0.35 8.54
C ASP A 73 12.18 0.76 9.74
N GLU A 74 12.84 1.08 10.84
CA GLU A 74 12.15 1.40 12.08
C GLU A 74 11.26 2.62 11.96
N THR A 75 11.62 3.56 11.07
CA THR A 75 10.80 4.77 10.90
C THR A 75 9.49 4.47 10.17
N LEU A 76 9.37 3.29 9.58
CA LEU A 76 8.18 2.88 8.83
C LEU A 76 7.46 1.71 9.50
N SER A 77 7.82 1.38 10.74
CA SER A 77 7.25 0.21 11.41
C SER A 77 5.75 0.35 11.64
N ASN A 78 5.24 1.56 11.75
CA ASN A 78 3.81 1.79 11.97
C ASN A 78 3.04 2.05 10.68
N THR A 79 3.72 2.05 9.54
CA THR A 79 3.04 2.20 8.26
C THR A 79 2.25 0.93 7.95
N ALA A 80 0.96 1.08 7.68
CA ALA A 80 0.16 -0.07 7.27
C ALA A 80 0.45 -0.41 5.82
N VAL A 81 0.50 -1.70 5.50
CA VAL A 81 0.78 -2.13 4.13
C VAL A 81 -0.34 -3.07 3.67
N ILE A 82 -0.96 -2.69 2.55
CA ILE A 82 -1.95 -3.50 1.87
C ILE A 82 -1.31 -4.00 0.58
N VAL A 83 -1.19 -5.32 0.45
CA VAL A 83 -0.57 -5.93 -0.72
C VAL A 83 -1.64 -6.31 -1.74
N LEU A 84 -1.42 -5.99 -3.00
CA LEU A 84 -2.29 -6.38 -4.10
C LEU A 84 -1.62 -7.49 -4.88
N THR A 85 -2.32 -8.58 -5.14
CA THR A 85 -1.76 -9.70 -5.87
C THR A 85 -2.79 -10.32 -6.80
N ALA A 86 -2.34 -10.81 -7.97
CA ALA A 86 -3.19 -11.58 -8.87
C ALA A 86 -3.20 -13.06 -8.49
N GLN A 87 -2.36 -13.48 -7.53
CA GLN A 87 -2.21 -14.89 -7.18
C GLN A 87 -2.57 -15.11 -5.73
N PRO A 88 -3.72 -15.77 -5.46
CA PRO A 88 -4.15 -15.99 -4.07
C PRO A 88 -3.12 -16.75 -3.24
N GLY A 89 -2.30 -17.59 -3.88
CA GLY A 89 -1.30 -18.37 -3.14
C GLY A 89 -0.19 -17.55 -2.50
N THR A 90 -0.04 -16.28 -2.88
CA THR A 90 0.99 -15.43 -2.27
C THR A 90 0.52 -14.76 -1.00
N ARG A 91 -0.74 -14.93 -0.64
CA ARG A 91 -1.33 -14.23 0.51
C ARG A 91 -0.60 -14.55 1.81
N GLU A 92 -0.38 -15.85 2.08
CA GLU A 92 0.25 -16.24 3.33
C GLU A 92 1.67 -15.73 3.43
N GLU A 93 2.40 -15.76 2.32
CA GLU A 93 3.77 -15.26 2.31
C GLU A 93 3.80 -13.77 2.62
N ALA A 94 2.92 -12.99 1.98
CA ALA A 94 2.87 -11.55 2.21
C ALA A 94 2.52 -11.25 3.68
N LEU A 95 1.57 -11.98 4.24
CA LEU A 95 1.20 -11.77 5.65
C LEU A 95 2.35 -12.12 6.58
N ARG A 96 3.08 -13.19 6.31
CA ARG A 96 4.25 -13.55 7.13
C ARG A 96 5.34 -12.49 7.04
N GLN A 97 5.46 -11.83 5.88
CA GLN A 97 6.46 -10.79 5.69
C GLN A 97 6.05 -9.45 6.30
N GLY A 98 4.84 -9.36 6.83
CA GLY A 98 4.42 -8.18 7.55
C GLY A 98 3.35 -7.33 6.89
N ALA A 99 2.70 -7.84 5.84
CA ALA A 99 1.55 -7.13 5.27
C ALA A 99 0.40 -7.14 6.27
N ASP A 100 -0.32 -6.04 6.35
CA ASP A 100 -1.50 -5.96 7.23
C ASP A 100 -2.71 -6.56 6.57
N LEU A 101 -2.85 -6.39 5.27
CA LEU A 101 -3.93 -6.98 4.49
C LEU A 101 -3.41 -7.37 3.12
N VAL A 102 -4.05 -8.36 2.52
CA VAL A 102 -3.77 -8.77 1.15
C VAL A 102 -5.08 -8.79 0.38
N MET A 103 -5.09 -8.12 -0.76
CA MET A 103 -6.24 -8.12 -1.66
C MET A 103 -5.89 -8.80 -2.94
N VAL A 104 -6.79 -9.65 -3.43
CA VAL A 104 -6.57 -10.40 -4.68
C VAL A 104 -7.26 -9.67 -5.81
N LYS A 105 -6.54 -9.48 -6.91
CA LYS A 105 -7.07 -8.85 -8.11
C LYS A 105 -7.92 -9.87 -8.88
N PRO A 106 -8.98 -9.45 -9.54
CA PRO A 106 -9.56 -8.11 -9.55
C PRO A 106 -10.35 -7.83 -8.26
N PHE A 107 -10.42 -6.56 -7.88
CA PHE A 107 -11.18 -6.17 -6.70
C PHE A 107 -12.15 -5.05 -7.07
N GLU A 108 -13.18 -4.90 -6.24
CA GLU A 108 -14.15 -3.82 -6.42
C GLU A 108 -13.67 -2.57 -5.71
N PRO A 109 -14.07 -1.39 -6.17
CA PRO A 109 -13.66 -0.13 -5.50
C PRO A 109 -14.00 -0.11 -4.02
N GLU A 110 -15.13 -0.68 -3.63
CA GLU A 110 -15.53 -0.70 -2.22
C GLU A 110 -14.57 -1.51 -1.36
N GLN A 111 -13.92 -2.51 -1.95
CA GLN A 111 -12.98 -3.33 -1.20
C GLN A 111 -11.75 -2.55 -0.83
N ILE A 112 -11.24 -1.71 -1.74
CA ILE A 112 -10.05 -0.93 -1.42
C ILE A 112 -10.36 0.14 -0.37
N THR A 113 -11.55 0.74 -0.45
CA THR A 113 -11.98 1.71 0.55
C THR A 113 -12.07 1.06 1.92
N ALA A 114 -12.71 -0.10 1.99
CA ALA A 114 -12.85 -0.82 3.26
C ALA A 114 -11.50 -1.23 3.83
N ALA A 115 -10.59 -1.67 2.96
CA ALA A 115 -9.26 -2.10 3.39
C ALA A 115 -8.48 -0.94 4.02
N VAL A 116 -8.50 0.22 3.38
CA VAL A 116 -7.79 1.39 3.91
C VAL A 116 -8.39 1.82 5.24
N GLU A 117 -9.72 1.83 5.33
CA GLU A 117 -10.36 2.20 6.59
C GLU A 117 -10.02 1.23 7.70
N GLU A 118 -9.98 -0.06 7.38
CA GLU A 118 -9.69 -1.09 8.37
C GLU A 118 -8.27 -0.94 8.93
N VAL A 119 -7.26 -0.79 8.05
CA VAL A 119 -5.89 -0.71 8.54
C VAL A 119 -5.64 0.60 9.29
N LEU A 120 -6.30 1.69 8.91
CA LEU A 120 -6.15 2.94 9.64
C LEU A 120 -6.79 2.86 11.02
N ALA A 121 -7.92 2.17 11.14
CA ALA A 121 -8.57 1.99 12.43
C ALA A 121 -7.71 1.15 13.38
N GLU A 122 -7.04 0.14 12.86
CA GLU A 122 -6.24 -0.76 13.70
C GLU A 122 -4.96 -0.10 14.20
N ARG A 123 -4.53 0.99 13.59
CA ARG A 123 -3.31 1.65 13.99
C ARG A 123 -3.45 2.52 15.23
N ARG A 124 -4.64 2.68 15.73
CA ARG A 124 -4.89 3.53 16.90
C ARG A 124 -4.61 2.85 18.22
#